data_a386779f3f62d33a1b58549426e59ccc
#
_entry.id   a386779f3f62d33a1b58549426e59ccc
#
_cell.length_a   1.000
_cell.length_b   1.000
_cell.length_c   1.000
_cell.angle_alpha   90.00
_cell.angle_beta   90.00
_cell.angle_gamma   90.00
#
_symmetry.space_group_name_H-M   'P 1'
#
loop_
_entity.id
_entity.type
_entity.pdbx_description
1 polymer ?
#
loop_
_entity_poly.entity_id
_entity_poly.type
_entity_poly.pdbx_seq_one_letter_code
_entity_poly.pdbx_strand_id
1 'polypeptide(L)'
;MPVDWTMGDVKHVYIKLRKGSCRIDWGDGKSTPLFTYKEDWLSANHTYPPGCKISKEQFEITITSLEDNIIGFRADSGEMMVTDVDIRECQSLEYLCSSWLIEKLDVTTNPGIKEIDVRGDAADLIDLSRSSELESLVCNYSNRKSLNLSRCNKLTYLECVGNSHLKKLAVSNNSMLKEVLLEGTELNSKSLKYLRATLERNRDDND
;
A
#
# COMPACT_ATOMS: atom_id res chain seq x y z
N MET A 1 11.25 23.34 -13.88
CA MET A 1 12.56 23.78 -13.33
C MET A 1 13.17 22.57 -12.65
N PRO A 2 14.45 22.23 -12.92
CA PRO A 2 15.08 21.15 -12.17
C PRO A 2 15.23 21.60 -10.71
N VAL A 3 14.76 20.78 -9.77
CA VAL A 3 14.96 21.01 -8.35
C VAL A 3 16.42 20.69 -8.04
N ASP A 4 17.15 21.69 -7.59
CA ASP A 4 18.57 21.55 -7.23
C ASP A 4 18.66 20.99 -5.81
N TRP A 5 18.94 19.69 -5.68
CA TRP A 5 19.11 19.01 -4.39
C TRP A 5 20.55 19.21 -3.92
N THR A 6 20.75 20.17 -3.02
CA THR A 6 22.08 20.51 -2.49
C THR A 6 22.54 19.62 -1.33
N MET A 7 21.68 18.74 -0.81
CA MET A 7 22.04 17.71 0.17
C MET A 7 21.78 16.33 -0.42
N GLY A 8 22.63 15.35 -0.10
CA GLY A 8 22.45 13.98 -0.56
C GLY A 8 21.09 13.45 -0.14
N ASP A 9 20.29 13.01 -1.12
CA ASP A 9 18.94 12.51 -0.90
C ASP A 9 18.98 11.11 -0.28
N VAL A 10 18.46 10.97 0.94
CA VAL A 10 18.44 9.70 1.69
C VAL A 10 17.12 8.98 1.39
N LYS A 11 17.22 7.78 0.84
CA LYS A 11 16.05 6.92 0.61
C LYS A 11 15.97 5.85 1.69
N HIS A 12 14.77 5.65 2.21
CA HIS A 12 14.46 4.61 3.19
C HIS A 12 13.43 3.66 2.62
N VAL A 13 13.72 2.38 2.69
CA VAL A 13 12.76 1.32 2.39
C VAL A 13 12.67 0.33 3.55
N TYR A 14 11.50 -0.25 3.72
CA TYR A 14 11.25 -1.29 4.71
C TYR A 14 10.76 -2.53 3.99
N ILE A 15 11.40 -3.65 4.27
CA ILE A 15 11.07 -4.95 3.68
C ILE A 15 10.70 -5.91 4.81
N LYS A 16 9.54 -6.55 4.70
CA LYS A 16 9.17 -7.62 5.62
C LYS A 16 9.54 -8.97 5.01
N LEU A 17 10.34 -9.73 5.72
CA LEU A 17 10.72 -11.09 5.34
C LEU A 17 10.13 -12.10 6.32
N ARG A 18 9.77 -13.31 5.86
CA ARG A 18 9.45 -14.43 6.76
C ARG A 18 10.68 -14.90 7.51
N LYS A 19 11.73 -15.23 6.80
CA LYS A 19 13.10 -15.48 7.24
C LYS A 19 13.98 -15.57 6.00
N GLY A 20 15.30 -15.58 6.19
CA GLY A 20 16.25 -15.64 5.08
C GLY A 20 16.73 -14.26 4.68
N SER A 21 17.08 -14.09 3.44
CA SER A 21 17.72 -12.88 2.95
C SER A 21 17.05 -12.29 1.73
N CYS A 22 17.21 -10.98 1.57
CA CYS A 22 16.99 -10.29 0.29
C CYS A 22 18.15 -9.32 0.04
N ARG A 23 18.21 -8.79 -1.15
CA ARG A 23 19.18 -7.78 -1.58
C ARG A 23 18.43 -6.62 -2.23
N ILE A 24 18.79 -5.41 -1.82
CA ILE A 24 18.32 -4.18 -2.43
C ILE A 24 19.44 -3.65 -3.32
N ASP A 25 19.19 -3.53 -4.60
CA ASP A 25 20.01 -2.80 -5.56
C ASP A 25 19.43 -1.40 -5.71
N TRP A 26 20.26 -0.38 -5.48
CA TRP A 26 19.84 1.01 -5.45
C TRP A 26 19.87 1.69 -6.82
N GLY A 27 20.26 0.97 -7.87
CA GLY A 27 20.31 1.48 -9.23
C GLY A 27 21.53 2.36 -9.55
N ASP A 28 22.38 2.65 -8.56
CA ASP A 28 23.63 3.42 -8.71
C ASP A 28 24.89 2.53 -8.65
N GLY A 29 24.72 1.22 -8.76
CA GLY A 29 25.78 0.23 -8.64
C GLY A 29 26.06 -0.22 -7.21
N LYS A 30 25.35 0.32 -6.22
CA LYS A 30 25.46 -0.11 -4.83
C LYS A 30 24.30 -0.99 -4.45
N SER A 31 24.50 -1.84 -3.45
CA SER A 31 23.46 -2.71 -2.94
C SER A 31 23.58 -2.94 -1.44
N THR A 32 22.44 -3.25 -0.81
CA THR A 32 22.34 -3.55 0.62
C THR A 32 21.76 -4.95 0.81
N PRO A 33 22.48 -5.92 1.39
CA PRO A 33 21.90 -7.18 1.80
C PRO A 33 21.14 -7.01 3.11
N LEU A 34 19.98 -7.67 3.22
CA LEU A 34 19.19 -7.79 4.44
C LEU A 34 19.03 -9.26 4.80
N PHE A 35 19.00 -9.57 6.08
CA PHE A 35 18.83 -10.92 6.58
C PHE A 35 18.07 -10.96 7.90
N THR A 36 17.22 -11.96 8.07
CA THR A 36 16.54 -12.25 9.35
C THR A 36 16.36 -13.74 9.57
N TYR A 37 16.38 -14.16 10.86
CA TYR A 37 16.10 -15.54 11.28
C TYR A 37 14.61 -15.81 11.53
N LYS A 38 13.79 -14.78 11.62
CA LYS A 38 12.35 -14.85 11.90
C LYS A 38 11.60 -13.84 11.04
N GLU A 39 10.29 -13.92 11.03
CA GLU A 39 9.46 -12.87 10.41
C GLU A 39 9.72 -11.53 11.09
N ASP A 40 10.17 -10.55 10.30
CA ASP A 40 10.46 -9.20 10.79
C ASP A 40 10.45 -8.16 9.67
N TRP A 41 10.21 -6.90 10.05
CA TRP A 41 10.46 -5.74 9.23
C TRP A 41 11.92 -5.32 9.32
N LEU A 42 12.56 -5.22 8.20
CA LEU A 42 13.95 -4.77 8.07
C LEU A 42 13.97 -3.41 7.37
N SER A 43 14.79 -2.49 7.84
CA SER A 43 14.98 -1.18 7.20
C SER A 43 16.32 -1.11 6.50
N ALA A 44 16.33 -0.45 5.36
CA ALA A 44 17.54 -0.08 4.64
C ALA A 44 17.45 1.39 4.22
N ASN A 45 18.58 2.06 4.24
CA ASN A 45 18.70 3.41 3.73
C ASN A 45 19.88 3.53 2.77
N HIS A 46 19.77 4.47 1.86
CA HIS A 46 20.82 4.78 0.90
C HIS A 46 20.87 6.29 0.65
N THR A 47 22.06 6.83 0.58
CA THR A 47 22.29 8.24 0.26
C THR A 47 22.91 8.34 -1.12
N TYR A 48 22.20 8.97 -2.03
CA TYR A 48 22.73 9.29 -3.36
C TYR A 48 23.67 10.49 -3.28
N PRO A 49 24.77 10.52 -4.08
CA PRO A 49 25.71 11.62 -4.07
C PRO A 49 25.04 12.96 -4.42
N PRO A 50 25.50 14.10 -3.84
CA PRO A 50 25.04 15.42 -4.22
C PRO A 50 25.22 15.66 -5.73
N GLY A 51 24.22 16.24 -6.38
CA GLY A 51 24.25 16.50 -7.82
C GLY A 51 23.85 15.33 -8.72
N CYS A 52 23.50 14.16 -8.17
CA CYS A 52 22.71 13.18 -8.88
C CYS A 52 21.37 13.82 -9.27
N LYS A 53 21.21 14.15 -10.54
CA LYS A 53 19.90 14.56 -11.07
C LYS A 53 19.04 13.33 -11.08
N ILE A 54 18.21 13.18 -10.06
CA ILE A 54 17.15 12.17 -10.05
C ILE A 54 16.11 12.64 -11.07
N SER A 55 16.28 12.26 -12.33
CA SER A 55 15.18 12.32 -13.29
C SER A 55 14.26 11.13 -13.04
N LYS A 56 12.98 11.21 -13.38
CA LYS A 56 12.00 10.11 -13.29
C LYS A 56 12.48 8.77 -13.92
N GLU A 57 13.55 8.78 -14.67
CA GLU A 57 14.06 7.66 -15.46
C GLU A 57 15.39 7.06 -14.93
N GLN A 58 15.94 7.54 -13.82
CA GLN A 58 17.35 7.27 -13.49
C GLN A 58 17.61 6.24 -12.39
N PHE A 59 16.68 5.93 -11.50
CA PHE A 59 16.95 4.94 -10.45
C PHE A 59 15.81 3.96 -10.29
N GLU A 60 16.03 2.76 -10.79
CA GLU A 60 15.20 1.60 -10.49
C GLU A 60 15.79 0.90 -9.26
N ILE A 61 15.06 0.94 -8.15
CA ILE A 61 15.41 0.16 -6.95
C ILE A 61 14.84 -1.23 -7.12
N THR A 62 15.73 -2.22 -7.21
CA THR A 62 15.34 -3.62 -7.36
C THR A 62 15.54 -4.37 -6.06
N ILE A 63 14.51 -5.07 -5.59
CA ILE A 63 14.57 -5.90 -4.39
C ILE A 63 14.44 -7.36 -4.83
N THR A 64 15.47 -8.15 -4.58
CA THR A 64 15.52 -9.55 -4.99
C THR A 64 15.69 -10.48 -3.81
N SER A 65 15.03 -11.63 -3.85
CA SER A 65 15.28 -12.77 -2.98
C SER A 65 15.38 -14.04 -3.82
N LEU A 66 16.19 -14.99 -3.38
CA LEU A 66 16.27 -16.32 -3.97
C LEU A 66 15.17 -17.25 -3.46
N GLU A 67 14.51 -16.85 -2.37
CA GLU A 67 13.42 -17.56 -1.74
C GLU A 67 12.18 -16.65 -1.83
N ASP A 68 11.02 -17.18 -2.09
CA ASP A 68 9.77 -16.40 -2.09
C ASP A 68 9.37 -16.04 -0.65
N ASN A 69 10.17 -15.20 -0.01
CA ASN A 69 10.10 -14.83 1.39
C ASN A 69 9.81 -13.35 1.65
N ILE A 70 9.73 -12.52 0.61
CA ILE A 70 9.34 -11.10 0.72
C ILE A 70 7.83 -11.05 0.88
N ILE A 71 7.39 -10.69 2.09
CA ILE A 71 5.96 -10.61 2.43
C ILE A 71 5.48 -9.18 2.68
N GLY A 72 6.36 -8.19 2.71
CA GLY A 72 5.96 -6.81 2.89
C GLY A 72 6.94 -5.82 2.27
N PHE A 73 6.35 -4.74 1.75
CA PHE A 73 7.05 -3.58 1.23
C PHE A 73 6.43 -2.31 1.79
N ARG A 74 7.30 -1.39 2.26
CA ARG A 74 6.89 -0.07 2.72
C ARG A 74 7.86 1.00 2.25
N ALA A 75 7.32 2.02 1.60
CA ALA A 75 8.05 3.20 1.13
C ALA A 75 7.20 4.44 1.38
N ASP A 76 7.16 4.89 2.64
CA ASP A 76 6.25 5.95 3.11
C ASP A 76 6.96 7.20 3.63
N SER A 77 8.28 7.27 3.52
CA SER A 77 9.01 8.47 3.95
C SER A 77 8.71 9.64 3.00
N GLY A 78 8.30 10.78 3.56
CA GLY A 78 7.84 11.96 2.81
C GLY A 78 8.83 12.57 1.80
N GLU A 79 10.07 12.08 1.76
CA GLU A 79 11.12 12.47 0.84
C GLU A 79 11.32 11.48 -0.32
N MET A 80 10.66 10.31 -0.26
CA MET A 80 10.75 9.31 -1.30
C MET A 80 9.66 9.50 -2.35
N MET A 81 10.05 9.98 -3.52
CA MET A 81 9.16 10.02 -4.69
C MET A 81 9.22 8.67 -5.41
N VAL A 82 8.48 7.68 -4.93
CA VAL A 82 8.24 6.44 -5.67
C VAL A 82 7.09 6.68 -6.63
N THR A 83 7.33 6.54 -7.94
CA THR A 83 6.32 6.75 -8.97
C THR A 83 5.74 5.46 -9.52
N ASP A 84 6.53 4.40 -9.56
CA ASP A 84 6.12 3.10 -10.05
C ASP A 84 6.52 2.01 -9.05
N VAL A 85 5.60 1.08 -8.79
CA VAL A 85 5.85 -0.10 -7.95
C VAL A 85 5.41 -1.34 -8.72
N ASP A 86 6.38 -2.18 -9.09
CA ASP A 86 6.12 -3.48 -9.70
C ASP A 86 6.27 -4.58 -8.67
N ILE A 87 5.17 -5.23 -8.35
CA ILE A 87 5.08 -6.31 -7.35
C ILE A 87 4.64 -7.64 -7.97
N ARG A 88 4.59 -7.72 -9.31
CA ARG A 88 4.07 -8.90 -10.02
C ARG A 88 4.81 -10.19 -9.70
N GLU A 89 6.11 -10.10 -9.44
CA GLU A 89 6.95 -11.25 -9.09
C GLU A 89 6.95 -11.58 -7.58
N CYS A 90 6.33 -10.72 -6.73
CA CYS A 90 6.26 -10.92 -5.29
C CYS A 90 4.98 -11.65 -4.89
N GLN A 91 4.85 -12.94 -5.23
CA GLN A 91 3.60 -13.71 -5.03
C GLN A 91 3.24 -13.92 -3.56
N SER A 92 4.20 -13.88 -2.65
CA SER A 92 4.00 -13.99 -1.19
C SER A 92 3.68 -12.67 -0.51
N LEU A 93 3.48 -11.56 -1.24
CA LEU A 93 3.26 -10.25 -0.65
C LEU A 93 1.94 -10.21 0.13
N GLU A 94 2.04 -9.85 1.42
CA GLU A 94 0.93 -9.73 2.36
C GLU A 94 0.69 -8.28 2.82
N TYR A 95 1.75 -7.44 2.79
CA TYR A 95 1.75 -6.07 3.33
C TYR A 95 2.29 -5.08 2.31
N LEU A 96 1.49 -4.09 1.95
CA LEU A 96 1.87 -3.04 1.02
C LEU A 96 1.55 -1.67 1.61
N CYS A 97 2.59 -0.86 1.84
CA CYS A 97 2.43 0.53 2.23
C CYS A 97 3.21 1.42 1.27
N SER A 98 2.56 2.41 0.70
CA SER A 98 3.18 3.29 -0.27
C SER A 98 2.67 4.72 -0.22
N SER A 99 3.52 5.66 -0.66
CA SER A 99 3.29 7.09 -0.59
C SER A 99 2.41 7.63 -1.72
N TRP A 100 2.12 8.93 -1.67
CA TRP A 100 1.17 9.70 -2.46
C TRP A 100 1.41 9.75 -3.99
N LEU A 101 2.62 9.51 -4.47
CA LEU A 101 3.03 9.85 -5.84
C LEU A 101 3.16 8.65 -6.78
N ILE A 102 2.57 7.50 -6.43
CA ILE A 102 2.58 6.35 -7.34
C ILE A 102 1.67 6.62 -8.54
N GLU A 103 2.23 6.47 -9.73
CA GLU A 103 1.55 6.58 -11.01
C GLU A 103 1.11 5.21 -11.56
N LYS A 104 1.75 4.11 -11.10
CA LYS A 104 1.43 2.73 -11.50
C LYS A 104 1.53 1.79 -10.32
N LEU A 105 0.45 1.10 -10.04
CA LEU A 105 0.36 0.07 -9.01
C LEU A 105 -0.72 -0.95 -9.42
N ASP A 106 -0.32 -2.19 -9.61
CA ASP A 106 -1.24 -3.29 -9.87
C ASP A 106 -1.17 -4.32 -8.74
N VAL A 107 -2.20 -4.35 -7.91
CA VAL A 107 -2.34 -5.31 -6.80
C VAL A 107 -3.14 -6.56 -7.19
N THR A 108 -3.65 -6.64 -8.43
CA THR A 108 -4.45 -7.79 -8.88
C THR A 108 -3.65 -9.07 -9.03
N THR A 109 -2.32 -8.94 -9.14
CA THR A 109 -1.39 -10.06 -9.23
C THR A 109 -1.05 -10.68 -7.88
N ASN A 110 -1.42 -10.04 -6.77
CA ASN A 110 -1.08 -10.44 -5.41
C ASN A 110 -2.34 -10.70 -4.57
N PRO A 111 -3.11 -11.76 -4.85
CA PRO A 111 -4.40 -12.02 -4.18
C PRO A 111 -4.25 -12.32 -2.68
N GLY A 112 -3.04 -12.64 -2.21
CA GLY A 112 -2.70 -12.91 -0.81
C GLY A 112 -2.49 -11.68 0.05
N ILE A 113 -2.60 -10.44 -0.51
CA ILE A 113 -2.41 -9.22 0.27
C ILE A 113 -3.47 -9.11 1.36
N LYS A 114 -2.99 -8.86 2.60
CA LYS A 114 -3.78 -8.69 3.82
C LYS A 114 -3.93 -7.23 4.23
N GLU A 115 -2.89 -6.44 4.03
CA GLU A 115 -2.89 -5.03 4.43
C GLU A 115 -2.41 -4.15 3.27
N ILE A 116 -3.19 -3.11 2.98
CA ILE A 116 -2.85 -2.06 2.02
C ILE A 116 -2.99 -0.70 2.71
N ASP A 117 -1.91 0.09 2.73
CA ASP A 117 -1.94 1.52 3.09
C ASP A 117 -1.42 2.32 1.89
N VAL A 118 -2.33 2.93 1.15
CA VAL A 118 -2.02 3.77 0.00
C VAL A 118 -2.79 5.08 0.09
N ARG A 119 -2.16 6.20 -0.33
CA ARG A 119 -2.72 7.53 -0.15
C ARG A 119 -2.64 8.36 -1.42
N GLY A 120 -3.53 9.34 -1.54
CA GLY A 120 -3.56 10.25 -2.69
C GLY A 120 -3.82 9.50 -3.99
N ASP A 121 -3.05 9.83 -5.03
CA ASP A 121 -3.21 9.27 -6.37
C ASP A 121 -3.01 7.75 -6.42
N ALA A 122 -2.13 7.20 -5.56
CA ALA A 122 -1.93 5.76 -5.43
C ALA A 122 -3.24 5.04 -5.05
N ALA A 123 -4.03 5.64 -4.16
CA ALA A 123 -5.33 5.10 -3.76
C ALA A 123 -6.35 5.09 -4.90
N ASP A 124 -6.20 5.94 -5.92
CA ASP A 124 -7.06 5.93 -7.11
C ASP A 124 -6.80 4.75 -8.04
N LEU A 125 -5.59 4.17 -8.00
CA LEU A 125 -5.14 3.15 -8.93
C LEU A 125 -5.55 1.73 -8.52
N ILE A 126 -5.72 1.46 -7.21
CA ILE A 126 -5.92 0.11 -6.72
C ILE A 126 -7.21 -0.54 -7.25
N ASP A 127 -7.08 -1.74 -7.80
CA ASP A 127 -8.18 -2.65 -8.13
C ASP A 127 -8.20 -3.81 -7.13
N LEU A 128 -9.21 -3.82 -6.26
CA LEU A 128 -9.38 -4.79 -5.19
C LEU A 128 -10.28 -5.98 -5.59
N SER A 129 -10.54 -6.16 -6.87
CA SER A 129 -11.45 -7.22 -7.37
C SER A 129 -10.95 -8.65 -7.08
N ARG A 130 -9.65 -8.81 -6.76
CA ARG A 130 -9.02 -10.09 -6.42
C ARG A 130 -8.54 -10.18 -4.97
N SER A 131 -8.74 -9.15 -4.15
CA SER A 131 -8.20 -9.04 -2.80
C SER A 131 -9.13 -9.68 -1.75
N SER A 132 -9.39 -10.98 -1.88
CA SER A 132 -10.26 -11.71 -0.95
C SER A 132 -9.66 -11.90 0.44
N GLU A 133 -8.34 -11.85 0.56
CA GLU A 133 -7.60 -12.01 1.81
C GLU A 133 -7.38 -10.68 2.55
N LEU A 134 -7.81 -9.55 1.97
CA LEU A 134 -7.60 -8.22 2.53
C LEU A 134 -8.33 -8.06 3.86
N GLU A 135 -7.57 -7.76 4.92
CA GLU A 135 -8.01 -7.58 6.30
C GLU A 135 -8.05 -6.10 6.72
N SER A 136 -7.11 -5.29 6.17
CA SER A 136 -6.99 -3.86 6.48
C SER A 136 -6.77 -3.05 5.21
N LEU A 137 -7.54 -1.98 5.05
CA LEU A 137 -7.40 -1.02 3.95
C LEU A 137 -7.35 0.41 4.48
N VAL A 138 -6.25 1.10 4.17
CA VAL A 138 -6.13 2.56 4.29
C VAL A 138 -5.99 3.13 2.89
N CYS A 139 -6.93 4.01 2.48
CA CYS A 139 -6.94 4.64 1.16
C CYS A 139 -7.37 6.12 1.28
N ASN A 140 -6.58 6.90 2.01
CA ASN A 140 -6.88 8.28 2.36
C ASN A 140 -6.57 9.26 1.21
N TYR A 141 -7.29 10.38 1.21
CA TYR A 141 -7.05 11.55 0.34
C TYR A 141 -7.07 11.23 -1.16
N SER A 142 -7.89 10.30 -1.60
CA SER A 142 -8.06 9.96 -3.00
C SER A 142 -9.16 10.78 -3.68
N ASN A 143 -9.12 10.83 -5.01
CA ASN A 143 -10.16 11.48 -5.82
C ASN A 143 -11.25 10.51 -6.29
N ARG A 144 -11.28 9.28 -5.73
CA ARG A 144 -12.26 8.26 -6.10
C ARG A 144 -13.68 8.69 -5.89
N LYS A 145 -14.53 8.43 -6.87
CA LYS A 145 -15.99 8.61 -6.77
C LYS A 145 -16.69 7.36 -6.21
N SER A 146 -16.03 6.21 -6.31
CA SER A 146 -16.58 4.93 -5.85
C SER A 146 -15.47 3.98 -5.39
N LEU A 147 -15.79 3.20 -4.36
CA LEU A 147 -14.94 2.12 -3.87
C LEU A 147 -15.77 0.85 -3.72
N ASN A 148 -15.33 -0.22 -4.37
CA ASN A 148 -16.00 -1.52 -4.33
C ASN A 148 -15.17 -2.52 -3.52
N LEU A 149 -15.66 -2.87 -2.33
CA LEU A 149 -15.06 -3.82 -1.40
C LEU A 149 -15.84 -5.13 -1.32
N SER A 150 -16.76 -5.39 -2.25
CA SER A 150 -17.64 -6.56 -2.20
C SER A 150 -16.92 -7.92 -2.29
N ARG A 151 -15.66 -7.92 -2.68
CA ARG A 151 -14.80 -9.11 -2.73
C ARG A 151 -13.87 -9.25 -1.54
N CYS A 152 -13.70 -8.20 -0.73
CA CYS A 152 -12.79 -8.20 0.43
C CYS A 152 -13.49 -8.81 1.65
N ASN A 153 -13.74 -10.12 1.61
CA ASN A 153 -14.60 -10.80 2.60
C ASN A 153 -13.98 -10.89 4.00
N LYS A 154 -12.67 -10.72 4.14
CA LYS A 154 -11.93 -10.71 5.41
C LYS A 154 -11.69 -9.32 5.98
N LEU A 155 -12.17 -8.28 5.30
CA LEU A 155 -11.90 -6.90 5.71
C LEU A 155 -12.51 -6.60 7.08
N THR A 156 -11.64 -6.22 8.03
CA THR A 156 -12.01 -5.85 9.41
C THR A 156 -11.87 -4.35 9.66
N TYR A 157 -10.94 -3.69 8.96
CA TYR A 157 -10.61 -2.28 9.11
C TYR A 157 -10.64 -1.55 7.78
N LEU A 158 -11.30 -0.40 7.75
CA LEU A 158 -11.37 0.49 6.58
C LEU A 158 -11.14 1.93 7.00
N GLU A 159 -10.15 2.59 6.40
CA GLU A 159 -9.90 4.02 6.54
C GLU A 159 -9.89 4.70 5.17
N CYS A 160 -10.82 5.64 4.96
CA CYS A 160 -10.97 6.41 3.73
C CYS A 160 -11.13 7.91 4.04
N VAL A 161 -10.29 8.43 4.93
CA VAL A 161 -10.34 9.83 5.40
C VAL A 161 -9.96 10.80 4.27
N GLY A 162 -10.63 11.94 4.20
CA GLY A 162 -10.32 13.00 3.24
C GLY A 162 -10.69 12.71 1.79
N ASN A 163 -11.52 11.70 1.54
CA ASN A 163 -12.01 11.34 0.19
C ASN A 163 -13.28 12.12 -0.15
N SER A 164 -13.17 13.44 -0.39
CA SER A 164 -14.33 14.33 -0.58
C SER A 164 -15.21 13.99 -1.80
N HIS A 165 -14.67 13.25 -2.78
CA HIS A 165 -15.40 12.82 -3.96
C HIS A 165 -16.02 11.44 -3.81
N LEU A 166 -15.76 10.70 -2.73
CA LEU A 166 -16.27 9.34 -2.53
C LEU A 166 -17.75 9.36 -2.18
N LYS A 167 -18.59 9.00 -3.15
CA LYS A 167 -20.07 8.97 -3.04
C LYS A 167 -20.64 7.57 -2.95
N LYS A 168 -19.91 6.56 -3.44
CA LYS A 168 -20.37 5.16 -3.47
C LYS A 168 -19.37 4.26 -2.79
N LEU A 169 -19.85 3.52 -1.79
CA LEU A 169 -19.07 2.47 -1.09
C LEU A 169 -19.90 1.19 -1.08
N ALA A 170 -19.34 0.10 -1.59
CA ALA A 170 -19.98 -1.22 -1.58
C ALA A 170 -19.26 -2.13 -0.58
N VAL A 171 -19.96 -2.48 0.52
CA VAL A 171 -19.47 -3.31 1.62
C VAL A 171 -20.39 -4.49 1.95
N SER A 172 -21.36 -4.78 1.10
CA SER A 172 -22.48 -5.68 1.42
C SER A 172 -22.09 -7.11 1.83
N ASN A 173 -20.92 -7.57 1.43
CA ASN A 173 -20.43 -8.92 1.74
C ASN A 173 -19.30 -8.94 2.77
N ASN A 174 -18.99 -7.80 3.38
CA ASN A 174 -17.90 -7.69 4.38
C ASN A 174 -18.42 -8.09 5.77
N SER A 175 -18.61 -9.37 5.99
CA SER A 175 -19.14 -9.89 7.26
C SER A 175 -18.19 -9.71 8.46
N MET A 176 -16.94 -9.35 8.24
CA MET A 176 -15.94 -9.15 9.29
C MET A 176 -15.62 -7.69 9.58
N LEU A 177 -16.19 -6.74 8.84
CA LEU A 177 -15.89 -5.33 8.98
C LEU A 177 -16.35 -4.79 10.34
N LYS A 178 -15.41 -4.26 11.14
CA LYS A 178 -15.61 -3.80 12.52
C LYS A 178 -15.39 -2.31 12.69
N GLU A 179 -14.36 -1.79 12.05
CA GLU A 179 -13.94 -0.39 12.21
C GLU A 179 -13.88 0.32 10.86
N VAL A 180 -14.49 1.51 10.81
CA VAL A 180 -14.59 2.30 9.58
C VAL A 180 -14.39 3.78 9.90
N LEU A 181 -13.39 4.39 9.29
CA LEU A 181 -13.10 5.82 9.37
C LEU A 181 -13.36 6.46 8.00
N LEU A 182 -14.31 7.39 7.96
CA LEU A 182 -14.80 8.03 6.72
C LEU A 182 -14.88 9.55 6.83
N GLU A 183 -14.11 10.14 7.71
CA GLU A 183 -14.11 11.58 7.89
C GLU A 183 -13.75 12.30 6.57
N GLY A 184 -14.51 13.34 6.22
CA GLY A 184 -14.31 14.07 4.98
C GLY A 184 -14.75 13.34 3.70
N THR A 185 -15.63 12.32 3.81
CA THR A 185 -16.29 11.68 2.66
C THR A 185 -17.72 12.23 2.45
N GLU A 186 -18.23 12.10 1.23
CA GLU A 186 -19.61 12.50 0.86
C GLU A 186 -20.45 11.30 0.40
N LEU A 187 -20.49 10.23 1.19
CA LEU A 187 -21.24 9.03 0.84
C LEU A 187 -22.73 9.30 0.67
N ASN A 188 -23.32 8.75 -0.40
CA ASN A 188 -24.75 8.83 -0.62
C ASN A 188 -25.53 7.98 0.39
N SER A 189 -26.84 8.28 0.54
CA SER A 189 -27.73 7.63 1.51
C SER A 189 -27.79 6.11 1.36
N LYS A 190 -27.67 5.60 0.12
CA LYS A 190 -27.65 4.16 -0.16
C LYS A 190 -26.42 3.49 0.44
N SER A 191 -25.22 4.06 0.20
CA SER A 191 -23.96 3.55 0.74
C SER A 191 -23.95 3.59 2.27
N LEU A 192 -24.41 4.70 2.87
CA LEU A 192 -24.53 4.84 4.31
C LEU A 192 -25.49 3.81 4.93
N LYS A 193 -26.64 3.56 4.28
CA LYS A 193 -27.59 2.54 4.75
C LYS A 193 -26.96 1.15 4.77
N TYR A 194 -26.29 0.75 3.68
CA TYR A 194 -25.65 -0.57 3.61
C TYR A 194 -24.49 -0.72 4.60
N LEU A 195 -23.68 0.32 4.76
CA LEU A 195 -22.58 0.32 5.70
C LEU A 195 -23.08 0.13 7.15
N ARG A 196 -24.11 0.92 7.56
CA ARG A 196 -24.72 0.79 8.90
C ARG A 196 -25.24 -0.61 9.13
N ALA A 197 -26.03 -1.15 8.20
CA ALA A 197 -26.59 -2.50 8.32
C ALA A 197 -25.48 -3.57 8.40
N THR A 198 -24.36 -3.39 7.74
CA THR A 198 -23.20 -4.29 7.82
C THR A 198 -22.57 -4.23 9.22
N LEU A 199 -22.30 -3.03 9.74
CA LEU A 199 -21.68 -2.84 11.04
C LEU A 199 -22.58 -3.29 12.21
N GLU A 200 -23.88 -3.06 12.11
CA GLU A 200 -24.87 -3.53 13.10
C GLU A 200 -24.87 -5.06 13.18
N ARG A 201 -24.98 -5.75 12.03
CA ARG A 201 -24.95 -7.22 11.97
C ARG A 201 -23.65 -7.78 12.58
N ASN A 202 -22.51 -7.18 12.25
CA ASN A 202 -21.20 -7.66 12.71
C ASN A 202 -20.97 -7.42 14.23
N ARG A 203 -21.74 -6.54 14.86
CA ARG A 203 -21.74 -6.38 16.33
C ARG A 203 -22.51 -7.51 17.01
N ASP A 204 -23.68 -7.82 16.49
CA ASP A 204 -24.57 -8.84 17.06
C ASP A 204 -23.95 -10.25 16.99
N ASP A 205 -23.11 -10.53 16.00
CA ASP A 205 -22.41 -11.81 15.84
C ASP A 205 -21.20 -11.98 16.80
N ASN A 206 -20.81 -10.95 17.58
CA ASN A 206 -19.65 -10.97 18.49
C ASN A 206 -20.02 -10.88 19.99
N ASP A 207 -21.30 -10.75 20.33
CA ASP A 207 -21.84 -10.81 21.69
C ASP A 207 -22.44 -12.22 21.97
#